data_757f918cbe94dd45a2cd57856bcf3d46
#
_entry.id   757f918cbe94dd45a2cd57856bcf3d46
#
_cell.length_a   1.000
_cell.length_b   1.000
_cell.length_c   1.000
_cell.angle_alpha   90.00
_cell.angle_beta   90.00
_cell.angle_gamma   90.00
#
_symmetry.space_group_name_H-M   'P 1'
#
loop_
_entity.id
_entity.type
_entity.pdbx_description
1 polymer ?
#
loop_
_entity_poly.entity_id
_entity_poly.type
_entity_poly.pdbx_seq_one_letter_code
_entity_poly.pdbx_strand_id
1 'polypeptide(L)'
;MSRVPLTRKGFDAMRVSVIHTADDIVREHIVNKSVVMFDILRASSTISTALANGCQEVIPVVEVDEALAIASRLPEDTCILGGERSAVKLPGFHLGNSPLEYTPEVVAHKTVILTTTNGTKAIRRAAGGDGVVLIGSLLNYSAVAHKLFAAEQDILLACAGTRGKFSLEDTFAAGLVVAELVQLWYSRHNAAPEESCSPQAGPVPIYAEEVPVLPENGLLLEDAAVAALRLAEAYRHKPLRALYDALHGQKLAQMGLSIDLNFCAQLNLYDVVPVYREGKITCL
;
A
#
# COMPACT_ATOMS: atom_id res chain seq x y z
N MET A 1 42.45 -21.73 -5.04
CA MET A 1 41.46 -21.36 -6.07
C MET A 1 40.52 -20.27 -5.50
N SER A 2 40.85 -19.02 -5.77
CA SER A 2 40.13 -17.86 -5.29
C SER A 2 38.84 -17.68 -6.09
N ARG A 3 37.70 -17.68 -5.43
CA ARG A 3 36.41 -17.31 -6.04
C ARG A 3 36.44 -15.81 -6.30
N VAL A 4 36.51 -15.45 -7.58
CA VAL A 4 36.28 -14.08 -8.06
C VAL A 4 34.80 -13.72 -7.74
N PRO A 5 34.52 -12.61 -7.07
CA PRO A 5 33.14 -12.16 -6.92
C PRO A 5 32.62 -11.74 -8.30
N LEU A 6 31.54 -12.34 -8.75
CA LEU A 6 30.79 -11.92 -9.94
C LEU A 6 30.32 -10.46 -9.72
N THR A 7 31.07 -9.53 -10.29
CA THR A 7 30.62 -8.12 -10.38
C THR A 7 29.36 -8.09 -11.24
N ARG A 8 28.23 -7.70 -10.64
CA ARG A 8 27.00 -7.34 -11.36
C ARG A 8 27.31 -6.21 -12.35
N LYS A 9 27.61 -6.53 -13.59
CA LYS A 9 27.63 -5.64 -14.74
C LYS A 9 26.55 -6.11 -15.71
N GLY A 10 25.36 -5.60 -15.50
CA GLY A 10 24.16 -5.74 -16.32
C GLY A 10 23.02 -5.27 -15.43
N PHE A 11 22.19 -4.36 -15.92
CA PHE A 11 20.96 -3.96 -15.22
C PHE A 11 20.11 -5.24 -15.06
N ASP A 12 20.22 -5.91 -13.93
CA ASP A 12 19.25 -6.94 -13.56
C ASP A 12 17.89 -6.26 -13.50
N ALA A 13 16.92 -6.79 -14.24
CA ALA A 13 15.58 -6.24 -14.29
C ALA A 13 14.98 -6.16 -12.86
N MET A 14 14.41 -5.02 -12.52
CA MET A 14 13.63 -4.84 -11.30
C MET A 14 12.40 -5.74 -11.38
N ARG A 15 12.28 -6.71 -10.51
CA ARG A 15 11.20 -7.68 -10.50
C ARG A 15 10.05 -7.17 -9.64
N VAL A 16 8.81 -7.27 -10.14
CA VAL A 16 7.58 -6.94 -9.40
C VAL A 16 6.77 -8.21 -9.21
N SER A 17 6.52 -8.56 -7.96
CA SER A 17 5.69 -9.69 -7.54
C SER A 17 4.50 -9.22 -6.71
N VAL A 18 3.39 -9.97 -6.74
CA VAL A 18 2.19 -9.72 -5.94
C VAL A 18 1.85 -10.96 -5.13
N ILE A 19 1.54 -10.77 -3.85
CA ILE A 19 0.99 -11.81 -2.96
C ILE A 19 -0.41 -11.38 -2.56
N HIS A 20 -1.38 -12.28 -2.70
CA HIS A 20 -2.80 -11.98 -2.54
C HIS A 20 -3.33 -12.08 -1.11
N THR A 21 -2.58 -12.72 -0.21
CA THR A 21 -2.95 -12.81 1.21
C THR A 21 -1.71 -12.68 2.09
N ALA A 22 -1.86 -12.06 3.26
CA ALA A 22 -0.77 -11.98 4.22
C ALA A 22 -0.34 -13.37 4.73
N ASP A 23 -1.20 -14.38 4.64
CA ASP A 23 -0.89 -15.73 5.08
C ASP A 23 0.13 -16.44 4.18
N ASP A 24 0.26 -16.00 2.92
CA ASP A 24 1.22 -16.52 1.95
C ASP A 24 2.61 -15.84 2.06
N ILE A 25 2.76 -14.81 2.90
CA ILE A 25 4.04 -14.13 3.07
C ILE A 25 4.99 -15.04 3.87
N VAL A 26 6.10 -15.44 3.24
CA VAL A 26 7.23 -16.12 3.89
C VAL A 26 8.48 -15.26 3.78
N ARG A 27 9.49 -15.57 4.62
CA ARG A 27 10.71 -14.75 4.71
C ARG A 27 11.42 -14.58 3.36
N GLU A 28 11.44 -15.62 2.55
CA GLU A 28 12.07 -15.64 1.22
C GLU A 28 11.45 -14.62 0.27
N HIS A 29 10.16 -14.29 0.47
CA HIS A 29 9.46 -13.32 -0.37
C HIS A 29 9.85 -11.87 -0.07
N ILE A 30 10.33 -11.56 1.14
CA ILE A 30 10.54 -10.19 1.62
C ILE A 30 12.01 -9.78 1.68
N VAL A 31 12.94 -10.75 1.74
CA VAL A 31 14.38 -10.46 1.86
C VAL A 31 14.88 -9.75 0.61
N ASN A 32 15.63 -8.65 0.80
CA ASN A 32 16.21 -7.81 -0.24
C ASN A 32 15.20 -7.21 -1.23
N LYS A 33 13.95 -7.00 -0.80
CA LYS A 33 12.91 -6.37 -1.60
C LYS A 33 12.35 -5.13 -0.92
N SER A 34 11.86 -4.20 -1.71
CA SER A 34 10.94 -3.17 -1.25
C SER A 34 9.55 -3.77 -1.12
N VAL A 35 8.99 -3.75 0.08
CA VAL A 35 7.69 -4.36 0.38
C VAL A 35 6.63 -3.28 0.55
N VAL A 36 5.48 -3.45 -0.08
CA VAL A 36 4.29 -2.60 0.15
C VAL A 36 3.15 -3.46 0.67
N MET A 37 2.50 -3.04 1.76
CA MET A 37 1.32 -3.69 2.31
C MET A 37 0.06 -2.92 1.94
N PHE A 38 -0.97 -3.65 1.47
CA PHE A 38 -2.31 -3.14 1.14
C PHE A 38 -3.37 -3.79 2.03
N ASP A 39 -4.18 -2.98 2.68
CA ASP A 39 -5.46 -3.31 3.34
C ASP A 39 -6.38 -2.12 3.09
N ILE A 40 -6.98 -2.08 1.89
CA ILE A 40 -7.68 -0.89 1.39
C ILE A 40 -8.93 -0.60 2.21
N LEU A 41 -9.61 -1.62 2.64
CA LEU A 41 -10.79 -1.53 3.47
C LEU A 41 -10.54 -2.23 4.82
N ARG A 42 -9.89 -1.50 5.81
CA ARG A 42 -9.67 -0.05 5.78
C ARG A 42 -8.29 0.38 6.29
N ALA A 43 -7.49 -0.55 6.85
CA ALA A 43 -6.32 -0.20 7.65
C ALA A 43 -5.30 0.68 6.90
N SER A 44 -4.94 0.35 5.67
CA SER A 44 -3.99 1.15 4.88
C SER A 44 -4.53 2.55 4.58
N SER A 45 -5.82 2.67 4.25
CA SER A 45 -6.48 3.96 4.02
C SER A 45 -6.50 4.80 5.30
N THR A 46 -6.80 4.18 6.44
CA THR A 46 -6.83 4.82 7.75
C THR A 46 -5.43 5.32 8.16
N ILE A 47 -4.39 4.50 8.00
CA ILE A 47 -3.01 4.87 8.31
C ILE A 47 -2.55 6.03 7.42
N SER A 48 -2.80 5.96 6.11
CA SER A 48 -2.43 7.03 5.18
C SER A 48 -3.12 8.33 5.53
N THR A 49 -4.41 8.28 5.89
CA THR A 49 -5.18 9.47 6.31
C THR A 49 -4.67 10.05 7.63
N ALA A 50 -4.41 9.22 8.64
CA ALA A 50 -3.91 9.68 9.92
C ALA A 50 -2.59 10.44 9.77
N LEU A 51 -1.64 9.89 9.01
CA LEU A 51 -0.34 10.50 8.79
C LEU A 51 -0.44 11.77 7.91
N ALA A 52 -1.27 11.76 6.87
CA ALA A 52 -1.53 12.94 6.04
C ALA A 52 -2.16 14.09 6.87
N ASN A 53 -2.92 13.76 7.90
CA ASN A 53 -3.55 14.70 8.82
C ASN A 53 -2.65 15.09 10.02
N GLY A 54 -1.35 14.82 9.94
CA GLY A 54 -0.37 15.29 10.92
C GLY A 54 -0.20 14.40 12.15
N CYS A 55 -0.68 13.15 12.12
CA CYS A 55 -0.33 12.16 13.12
C CYS A 55 1.19 11.99 13.17
N GLN A 56 1.77 11.96 14.36
CA GLN A 56 3.22 11.83 14.54
C GLN A 56 3.72 10.44 14.12
N GLU A 57 3.02 9.42 14.55
CA GLU A 57 3.31 8.01 14.23
C GLU A 57 2.08 7.14 14.45
N VAL A 58 2.01 6.01 13.75
CA VAL A 58 1.03 4.96 14.00
C VAL A 58 1.76 3.71 14.50
N ILE A 59 1.36 3.17 15.64
CA ILE A 59 1.90 1.94 16.22
C ILE A 59 0.89 0.81 15.95
N PRO A 60 1.14 -0.06 14.94
CA PRO A 60 0.26 -1.18 14.66
C PRO A 60 0.50 -2.31 15.65
N VAL A 61 -0.54 -2.70 16.36
CA VAL A 61 -0.52 -3.80 17.33
C VAL A 61 -1.53 -4.88 16.95
N VAL A 62 -1.29 -6.11 17.40
CA VAL A 62 -2.19 -7.24 17.08
C VAL A 62 -3.26 -7.37 18.18
N GLU A 63 -2.85 -7.32 19.43
CA GLU A 63 -3.73 -7.58 20.55
C GLU A 63 -4.20 -6.28 21.25
N VAL A 64 -5.42 -6.32 21.79
CA VAL A 64 -6.02 -5.19 22.52
C VAL A 64 -5.19 -4.86 23.77
N ASP A 65 -4.75 -5.88 24.50
CA ASP A 65 -3.95 -5.70 25.72
C ASP A 65 -2.60 -5.04 25.40
N GLU A 66 -1.99 -5.34 24.26
CA GLU A 66 -0.77 -4.68 23.76
C GLU A 66 -1.04 -3.17 23.53
N ALA A 67 -2.19 -2.83 22.92
CA ALA A 67 -2.58 -1.45 22.71
C ALA A 67 -2.72 -0.68 24.04
N LEU A 68 -3.43 -1.25 24.99
CA LEU A 68 -3.64 -0.65 26.30
C LEU A 68 -2.34 -0.50 27.10
N ALA A 69 -1.46 -1.50 27.03
CA ALA A 69 -0.17 -1.46 27.70
C ALA A 69 0.77 -0.38 27.13
N ILE A 70 0.72 -0.11 25.82
CA ILE A 70 1.48 0.97 25.20
C ILE A 70 0.85 2.32 25.60
N ALA A 71 -0.46 2.47 25.49
CA ALA A 71 -1.17 3.70 25.83
C ALA A 71 -0.91 4.15 27.28
N SER A 72 -0.89 3.21 28.24
CA SER A 72 -0.65 3.51 29.66
C SER A 72 0.75 4.09 29.96
N ARG A 73 1.69 4.01 29.00
CA ARG A 73 3.06 4.53 29.14
C ARG A 73 3.24 5.90 28.48
N LEU A 74 2.24 6.36 27.73
CA LEU A 74 2.25 7.66 27.05
C LEU A 74 1.44 8.67 27.87
N PRO A 75 1.76 9.98 27.78
CA PRO A 75 0.92 11.01 28.39
C PRO A 75 -0.51 10.96 27.84
N GLU A 76 -1.52 11.17 28.69
CA GLU A 76 -2.94 10.92 28.41
C GLU A 76 -3.45 11.60 27.13
N ASP A 77 -3.06 12.84 26.89
CA ASP A 77 -3.53 13.60 25.73
C ASP A 77 -2.69 13.40 24.44
N THR A 78 -1.64 12.59 24.50
CA THR A 78 -0.68 12.43 23.38
C THR A 78 -0.92 11.20 22.54
N CYS A 79 -1.85 10.32 22.93
CA CYS A 79 -2.15 9.11 22.18
C CYS A 79 -3.63 8.93 21.91
N ILE A 80 -3.90 8.25 20.80
CA ILE A 80 -5.22 7.84 20.34
C ILE A 80 -5.25 6.33 20.20
N LEU A 81 -6.19 5.67 20.86
CA LEU A 81 -6.51 4.27 20.63
C LEU A 81 -7.50 4.17 19.48
N GLY A 82 -7.08 3.57 18.37
CA GLY A 82 -7.91 3.28 17.20
C GLY A 82 -8.00 1.78 16.95
N GLY A 83 -9.15 1.30 16.51
CA GLY A 83 -9.23 -0.10 16.16
C GLY A 83 -10.63 -0.68 16.07
N GLU A 84 -10.68 -1.88 15.50
CA GLU A 84 -11.91 -2.60 15.24
C GLU A 84 -11.74 -4.12 15.41
N ARG A 85 -12.87 -4.79 15.63
CA ARG A 85 -13.05 -6.22 15.35
C ARG A 85 -14.32 -6.41 14.56
N SER A 86 -14.22 -7.13 13.44
CA SER A 86 -15.34 -7.33 12.48
C SER A 86 -15.99 -6.04 12.00
N ALA A 87 -15.21 -5.00 11.76
CA ALA A 87 -15.59 -3.64 11.35
C ALA A 87 -16.31 -2.80 12.43
N VAL A 88 -16.44 -3.30 13.67
CA VAL A 88 -17.04 -2.58 14.80
C VAL A 88 -15.94 -2.03 15.69
N LYS A 89 -16.06 -0.75 16.08
CA LYS A 89 -15.13 -0.09 17.01
C LYS A 89 -15.01 -0.87 18.32
N LEU A 90 -13.80 -1.00 18.82
CA LEU A 90 -13.53 -1.68 20.10
C LEU A 90 -14.08 -0.87 21.28
N PRO A 91 -14.67 -1.53 22.28
CA PRO A 91 -15.06 -0.86 23.54
C PRO A 91 -13.85 -0.19 24.21
N GLY A 92 -14.04 1.04 24.68
CA GLY A 92 -12.97 1.81 25.34
C GLY A 92 -11.95 2.45 24.40
N PHE A 93 -12.04 2.22 23.09
CA PHE A 93 -11.18 2.89 22.12
C PHE A 93 -11.79 4.23 21.68
N HIS A 94 -10.91 5.21 21.40
CA HIS A 94 -11.32 6.54 20.95
C HIS A 94 -11.95 6.49 19.57
N LEU A 95 -11.28 5.81 18.61
CA LEU A 95 -11.67 5.72 17.20
C LEU A 95 -11.85 4.27 16.77
N GLY A 96 -12.64 4.09 15.72
CA GLY A 96 -12.73 2.83 14.99
C GLY A 96 -11.61 2.67 13.96
N ASN A 97 -11.97 2.13 12.79
CA ASN A 97 -11.06 2.00 11.65
C ASN A 97 -11.61 2.73 10.40
N SER A 98 -12.52 3.70 10.59
CA SER A 98 -12.94 4.58 9.52
C SER A 98 -11.89 5.67 9.31
N PRO A 99 -11.34 5.86 8.09
CA PRO A 99 -10.38 6.95 7.84
C PRO A 99 -10.99 8.33 8.15
N LEU A 100 -12.31 8.47 8.05
CA LEU A 100 -13.03 9.71 8.33
C LEU A 100 -13.00 10.14 9.82
N GLU A 101 -12.68 9.22 10.73
CA GLU A 101 -12.53 9.53 12.14
C GLU A 101 -11.16 10.18 12.47
N TYR A 102 -10.16 10.06 11.57
CA TYR A 102 -8.79 10.50 11.79
C TYR A 102 -8.54 11.89 11.21
N THR A 103 -9.34 12.86 11.65
CA THR A 103 -9.25 14.26 11.20
C THR A 103 -8.02 14.96 11.79
N PRO A 104 -7.53 16.09 11.19
CA PRO A 104 -6.42 16.85 11.76
C PRO A 104 -6.61 17.26 13.21
N GLU A 105 -7.84 17.67 13.59
CA GLU A 105 -8.18 18.10 14.96
C GLU A 105 -8.02 16.96 15.97
N VAL A 106 -8.21 15.71 15.53
CA VAL A 106 -8.15 14.53 16.39
C VAL A 106 -6.74 13.98 16.49
N VAL A 107 -6.00 13.88 15.37
CA VAL A 107 -4.75 13.10 15.31
C VAL A 107 -3.47 13.93 15.20
N ALA A 108 -3.55 15.24 14.89
CA ALA A 108 -2.34 16.05 14.70
C ALA A 108 -1.44 16.03 15.95
N HIS A 109 -0.16 15.76 15.72
CA HIS A 109 0.89 15.69 16.75
C HIS A 109 0.71 14.57 17.79
N LYS A 110 -0.19 13.61 17.54
CA LYS A 110 -0.42 12.48 18.45
C LYS A 110 0.12 11.17 17.90
N THR A 111 0.39 10.23 18.80
CA THR A 111 0.65 8.83 18.47
C THR A 111 -0.69 8.10 18.35
N VAL A 112 -0.94 7.44 17.23
CA VAL A 112 -2.09 6.54 17.04
C VAL A 112 -1.64 5.11 17.32
N ILE A 113 -2.28 4.43 18.26
CA ILE A 113 -2.09 2.99 18.50
C ILE A 113 -3.25 2.28 17.83
N LEU A 114 -2.96 1.53 16.76
CA LEU A 114 -3.99 0.95 15.90
C LEU A 114 -3.99 -0.57 15.98
N THR A 115 -5.17 -1.17 16.21
CA THR A 115 -5.37 -2.62 16.12
C THR A 115 -6.55 -2.97 15.24
N THR A 116 -6.33 -3.82 14.23
CA THR A 116 -7.35 -4.24 13.26
C THR A 116 -7.38 -5.75 13.07
N THR A 117 -8.43 -6.26 12.48
CA THR A 117 -8.63 -7.71 12.30
C THR A 117 -7.55 -8.32 11.37
N ASN A 118 -7.18 -7.63 10.29
CA ASN A 118 -6.26 -8.15 9.26
C ASN A 118 -5.00 -7.28 9.13
N GLY A 119 -5.14 -5.98 8.94
CA GLY A 119 -4.08 -5.09 8.46
C GLY A 119 -2.88 -5.00 9.40
N THR A 120 -3.08 -4.84 10.71
CA THR A 120 -1.95 -4.70 11.66
C THR A 120 -1.13 -5.98 11.76
N LYS A 121 -1.78 -7.15 11.74
CA LYS A 121 -1.10 -8.44 11.68
C LYS A 121 -0.33 -8.62 10.38
N ALA A 122 -0.94 -8.22 9.24
CA ALA A 122 -0.34 -8.30 7.92
C ALA A 122 0.91 -7.42 7.82
N ILE A 123 0.88 -6.18 8.33
CA ILE A 123 2.02 -5.26 8.37
C ILE A 123 3.19 -5.87 9.16
N ARG A 124 2.94 -6.36 10.36
CA ARG A 124 4.00 -6.99 11.19
C ARG A 124 4.59 -8.24 10.54
N ARG A 125 3.77 -9.03 9.84
CA ARG A 125 4.23 -10.20 9.09
C ARG A 125 5.07 -9.83 7.88
N ALA A 126 4.65 -8.83 7.11
CA ALA A 126 5.38 -8.31 5.96
C ALA A 126 6.74 -7.71 6.34
N ALA A 127 6.86 -7.16 7.54
CA ALA A 127 8.13 -6.67 8.06
C ALA A 127 9.16 -7.79 8.35
N GLY A 128 8.72 -9.03 8.57
CA GLY A 128 9.60 -10.18 8.75
C GLY A 128 10.63 -10.04 9.86
N GLY A 129 10.36 -9.18 10.86
CA GLY A 129 11.27 -8.81 11.94
C GLY A 129 11.94 -7.46 11.70
N ASP A 130 12.94 -7.37 10.84
CA ASP A 130 13.76 -6.14 10.66
C ASP A 130 13.45 -5.40 9.34
N GLY A 131 12.45 -5.85 8.59
CA GLY A 131 12.11 -5.31 7.27
C GLY A 131 11.45 -3.92 7.34
N VAL A 132 11.67 -3.14 6.29
CA VAL A 132 10.98 -1.87 6.03
C VAL A 132 9.79 -2.16 5.12
N VAL A 133 8.59 -1.74 5.56
CA VAL A 133 7.36 -1.95 4.79
C VAL A 133 6.70 -0.61 4.52
N LEU A 134 6.43 -0.32 3.26
CA LEU A 134 5.59 0.80 2.86
C LEU A 134 4.11 0.44 3.01
N ILE A 135 3.27 1.42 3.32
CA ILE A 135 1.83 1.22 3.37
C ILE A 135 1.20 1.90 2.16
N GLY A 136 0.58 1.08 1.31
CA GLY A 136 -0.08 1.52 0.09
C GLY A 136 -1.60 1.50 0.21
N SER A 137 -2.23 2.49 -0.39
CA SER A 137 -3.70 2.60 -0.51
C SER A 137 -4.06 3.25 -1.84
N LEU A 138 -5.33 3.30 -2.20
CA LEU A 138 -5.78 4.08 -3.35
C LEU A 138 -5.50 5.57 -3.17
N LEU A 139 -5.45 6.02 -1.91
CA LEU A 139 -5.24 7.42 -1.55
C LEU A 139 -3.82 7.94 -1.84
N ASN A 140 -2.81 7.05 -2.01
CA ASN A 140 -1.40 7.42 -2.13
C ASN A 140 -0.58 6.54 -3.08
N TYR A 141 -1.22 5.74 -3.94
CA TYR A 141 -0.53 4.72 -4.73
C TYR A 141 0.59 5.30 -5.64
N SER A 142 0.42 6.50 -6.19
CA SER A 142 1.41 7.13 -7.04
C SER A 142 2.67 7.52 -6.25
N ALA A 143 2.52 8.16 -5.08
CA ALA A 143 3.64 8.49 -4.20
C ALA A 143 4.43 7.24 -3.80
N VAL A 144 3.72 6.14 -3.47
CA VAL A 144 4.34 4.84 -3.17
C VAL A 144 5.09 4.29 -4.38
N ALA A 145 4.51 4.32 -5.59
CA ALA A 145 5.15 3.84 -6.81
C ALA A 145 6.42 4.63 -7.15
N HIS A 146 6.39 5.95 -7.05
CA HIS A 146 7.58 6.80 -7.23
C HIS A 146 8.70 6.45 -6.26
N LYS A 147 8.35 6.19 -4.99
CA LYS A 147 9.34 5.77 -3.98
C LYS A 147 9.95 4.42 -4.30
N LEU A 148 9.16 3.45 -4.73
CA LEU A 148 9.61 2.13 -5.14
C LEU A 148 10.54 2.22 -6.36
N PHE A 149 10.14 2.99 -7.37
CA PHE A 149 10.92 3.17 -8.58
C PHE A 149 12.30 3.79 -8.32
N ALA A 150 12.36 4.76 -7.40
CA ALA A 150 13.61 5.40 -7.00
C ALA A 150 14.54 4.48 -6.17
N ALA A 151 14.01 3.42 -5.55
CA ALA A 151 14.80 2.49 -4.76
C ALA A 151 15.58 1.47 -5.61
N GLU A 152 15.17 1.26 -6.87
CA GLU A 152 15.82 0.32 -7.84
C GLU A 152 16.03 -1.10 -7.29
N GLN A 153 15.08 -1.58 -6.47
CA GLN A 153 15.10 -2.90 -5.84
C GLN A 153 13.94 -3.74 -6.37
N ASP A 154 14.04 -5.05 -6.24
CA ASP A 154 12.90 -5.95 -6.43
C ASP A 154 11.75 -5.53 -5.51
N ILE A 155 10.52 -5.64 -6.01
CA ILE A 155 9.31 -5.16 -5.33
C ILE A 155 8.40 -6.34 -5.00
N LEU A 156 7.90 -6.34 -3.78
CA LEU A 156 6.79 -7.18 -3.35
C LEU A 156 5.58 -6.31 -3.00
N LEU A 157 4.49 -6.46 -3.73
CA LEU A 157 3.20 -5.89 -3.43
C LEU A 157 2.37 -6.93 -2.67
N ALA A 158 2.18 -6.73 -1.37
CA ALA A 158 1.56 -7.70 -0.49
C ALA A 158 0.15 -7.23 -0.09
N CYS A 159 -0.87 -7.99 -0.46
CA CYS A 159 -2.25 -7.77 -0.04
C CYS A 159 -2.50 -8.42 1.33
N ALA A 160 -3.22 -7.73 2.22
CA ALA A 160 -3.64 -8.32 3.49
C ALA A 160 -4.59 -9.51 3.27
N GLY A 161 -5.41 -9.39 2.25
CA GLY A 161 -6.47 -10.34 1.99
C GLY A 161 -7.60 -10.24 3.02
N THR A 162 -8.66 -10.96 2.78
CA THR A 162 -9.80 -11.02 3.71
C THR A 162 -9.98 -12.43 4.23
N ARG A 163 -9.67 -12.66 5.52
CA ARG A 163 -9.75 -13.98 6.16
C ARG A 163 -8.95 -15.07 5.43
N GLY A 164 -7.70 -14.73 5.05
CA GLY A 164 -6.81 -15.64 4.32
C GLY A 164 -7.24 -15.92 2.88
N LYS A 165 -8.08 -15.09 2.29
CA LYS A 165 -8.54 -15.21 0.89
C LYS A 165 -8.18 -13.97 0.10
N PHE A 166 -8.18 -14.13 -1.23
CA PHE A 166 -8.03 -13.04 -2.20
C PHE A 166 -8.94 -11.86 -1.86
N SER A 167 -8.38 -10.65 -1.90
CA SER A 167 -9.09 -9.37 -1.78
C SER A 167 -9.01 -8.63 -3.11
N LEU A 168 -10.16 -8.33 -3.69
CA LEU A 168 -10.25 -7.64 -4.98
C LEU A 168 -9.72 -6.20 -4.86
N GLU A 169 -10.13 -5.50 -3.80
CA GLU A 169 -9.76 -4.11 -3.55
C GLU A 169 -8.25 -3.93 -3.28
N ASP A 170 -7.62 -4.86 -2.55
CA ASP A 170 -6.18 -4.82 -2.29
C ASP A 170 -5.39 -5.11 -3.58
N THR A 171 -5.83 -6.12 -4.35
CA THR A 171 -5.20 -6.48 -5.63
C THR A 171 -5.38 -5.37 -6.67
N PHE A 172 -6.53 -4.69 -6.67
CA PHE A 172 -6.75 -3.51 -7.50
C PHE A 172 -5.74 -2.39 -7.19
N ALA A 173 -5.53 -2.09 -5.91
CA ALA A 173 -4.56 -1.08 -5.50
C ALA A 173 -3.11 -1.47 -5.86
N ALA A 174 -2.74 -2.73 -5.64
CA ALA A 174 -1.45 -3.26 -6.09
C ALA A 174 -1.28 -3.10 -7.61
N GLY A 175 -2.32 -3.37 -8.40
CA GLY A 175 -2.33 -3.19 -9.84
C GLY A 175 -2.15 -1.75 -10.28
N LEU A 176 -2.69 -0.77 -9.55
CA LEU A 176 -2.45 0.66 -9.84
C LEU A 176 -0.98 1.05 -9.60
N VAL A 177 -0.34 0.50 -8.56
CA VAL A 177 1.10 0.68 -8.34
C VAL A 177 1.90 0.06 -9.49
N VAL A 178 1.54 -1.16 -9.95
CA VAL A 178 2.19 -1.78 -11.12
C VAL A 178 2.03 -0.89 -12.36
N ALA A 179 0.83 -0.36 -12.62
CA ALA A 179 0.57 0.52 -13.76
C ALA A 179 1.45 1.77 -13.73
N GLU A 180 1.59 2.40 -12.55
CA GLU A 180 2.44 3.58 -12.36
C GLU A 180 3.92 3.25 -12.55
N LEU A 181 4.41 2.11 -12.03
CA LEU A 181 5.79 1.65 -12.23
C LEU A 181 6.09 1.42 -13.72
N VAL A 182 5.18 0.83 -14.47
CA VAL A 182 5.30 0.65 -15.93
C VAL A 182 5.40 2.02 -16.62
N GLN A 183 4.56 2.96 -16.25
CA GLN A 183 4.58 4.32 -16.80
C GLN A 183 5.91 5.05 -16.49
N LEU A 184 6.37 4.98 -15.24
CA LEU A 184 7.64 5.58 -14.82
C LEU A 184 8.82 4.96 -15.58
N TRP A 185 8.80 3.63 -15.77
CA TRP A 185 9.82 2.92 -16.52
C TRP A 185 9.87 3.41 -17.99
N TYR A 186 8.72 3.50 -18.67
CA TYR A 186 8.66 4.02 -20.05
C TYR A 186 9.10 5.47 -20.15
N SER A 187 8.70 6.32 -19.20
CA SER A 187 9.10 7.73 -19.18
C SER A 187 10.61 7.89 -19.04
N ARG A 188 11.27 7.05 -18.23
CA ARG A 188 12.74 7.08 -18.05
C ARG A 188 13.50 6.59 -19.29
N HIS A 189 12.97 5.60 -20.00
CA HIS A 189 13.71 4.94 -21.10
C HIS A 189 13.35 5.46 -22.48
N ASN A 190 12.22 6.14 -22.66
CA ASN A 190 11.79 6.76 -23.91
C ASN A 190 11.94 8.28 -23.92
N ALA A 191 12.54 8.87 -22.88
CA ALA A 191 12.98 10.26 -22.93
C ALA A 191 14.05 10.36 -24.03
N ALA A 192 13.72 10.98 -25.16
CA ALA A 192 14.68 11.27 -26.23
C ALA A 192 15.83 12.11 -25.65
N PRO A 193 17.08 11.92 -26.14
CA PRO A 193 18.15 12.84 -25.77
C PRO A 193 17.72 14.28 -26.11
N GLU A 194 18.12 15.26 -25.30
CA GLU A 194 17.67 16.65 -25.29
C GLU A 194 17.89 17.48 -26.59
N GLU A 195 18.00 16.86 -27.74
CA GLU A 195 18.29 17.53 -29.03
C GLU A 195 17.15 17.40 -30.07
N SER A 196 15.88 17.48 -29.67
CA SER A 196 14.84 17.93 -30.61
C SER A 196 13.58 18.33 -29.84
N CYS A 197 13.46 19.62 -29.62
CA CYS A 197 12.25 20.26 -29.11
C CYS A 197 11.13 20.12 -30.16
N SER A 198 10.21 19.18 -29.96
CA SER A 198 8.84 19.30 -30.44
C SER A 198 7.88 18.90 -29.32
N PRO A 199 6.96 19.80 -28.91
CA PRO A 199 6.13 19.62 -27.73
C PRO A 199 4.87 18.81 -28.04
N GLN A 200 5.02 17.53 -28.38
CA GLN A 200 3.87 16.65 -28.68
C GLN A 200 4.00 15.21 -28.16
N ALA A 201 4.90 14.92 -27.24
CA ALA A 201 4.81 13.66 -26.51
C ALA A 201 3.91 13.88 -25.28
N GLY A 202 2.60 13.78 -25.50
CA GLY A 202 1.64 13.56 -24.42
C GLY A 202 1.98 12.25 -23.67
N PRO A 203 1.47 12.02 -22.45
CA PRO A 203 1.70 10.78 -21.71
C PRO A 203 1.42 9.60 -22.64
N VAL A 204 2.40 8.68 -22.76
CA VAL A 204 2.24 7.46 -23.55
C VAL A 204 0.97 6.77 -23.02
N PRO A 205 -0.07 6.58 -23.84
CA PRO A 205 -1.27 5.93 -23.36
C PRO A 205 -0.92 4.47 -23.06
N ILE A 206 -0.87 4.10 -21.80
CA ILE A 206 -0.78 2.69 -21.36
C ILE A 206 -1.95 1.87 -21.90
N TYR A 207 -2.85 2.50 -22.64
CA TYR A 207 -4.19 2.05 -22.99
C TYR A 207 -4.54 2.28 -24.46
N ALA A 208 -3.57 2.27 -25.36
CA ALA A 208 -3.85 2.01 -26.76
C ALA A 208 -4.50 0.61 -26.85
N GLU A 209 -5.42 0.41 -27.82
CA GLU A 209 -6.05 -0.89 -28.09
C GLU A 209 -5.05 -2.01 -28.39
N GLU A 210 -3.78 -1.67 -28.60
CA GLU A 210 -2.65 -2.60 -28.64
C GLU A 210 -2.24 -2.97 -27.21
N VAL A 211 -2.20 -4.26 -26.94
CA VAL A 211 -1.70 -4.83 -25.68
C VAL A 211 -0.38 -4.15 -25.34
N PRO A 212 -0.24 -3.44 -24.20
CA PRO A 212 1.02 -2.79 -23.88
C PRO A 212 2.10 -3.87 -23.85
N VAL A 213 3.11 -3.68 -24.70
CA VAL A 213 4.30 -4.55 -24.70
C VAL A 213 4.93 -4.34 -23.32
N LEU A 214 4.92 -5.39 -22.52
CA LEU A 214 5.61 -5.34 -21.22
C LEU A 214 7.09 -5.07 -21.49
N PRO A 215 7.76 -4.26 -20.67
CA PRO A 215 9.16 -3.93 -20.89
C PRO A 215 10.00 -5.20 -20.98
N GLU A 216 10.65 -5.45 -22.12
CA GLU A 216 11.50 -6.63 -22.30
C GLU A 216 12.79 -6.56 -21.48
N ASN A 217 13.20 -5.35 -21.09
CA ASN A 217 14.45 -5.12 -20.35
C ASN A 217 14.21 -4.12 -19.21
N GLY A 218 14.62 -4.46 -17.99
CA GLY A 218 14.68 -3.54 -16.86
C GLY A 218 13.49 -3.56 -15.88
N LEU A 219 12.30 -4.01 -16.29
CA LEU A 219 11.15 -4.23 -15.39
C LEU A 219 10.50 -5.58 -15.73
N LEU A 220 10.53 -6.52 -14.80
CA LEU A 220 9.95 -7.86 -14.95
C LEU A 220 8.71 -7.98 -14.08
N LEU A 221 7.54 -8.15 -14.69
CA LEU A 221 6.29 -8.42 -13.99
C LEU A 221 6.06 -9.93 -13.90
N GLU A 222 5.90 -10.46 -12.68
CA GLU A 222 5.45 -11.84 -12.48
C GLU A 222 3.95 -11.98 -12.81
N ASP A 223 3.46 -13.19 -13.08
CA ASP A 223 2.07 -13.43 -13.52
C ASP A 223 1.02 -12.78 -12.62
N ALA A 224 1.23 -12.82 -11.29
CA ALA A 224 0.33 -12.18 -10.34
C ALA A 224 0.34 -10.64 -10.45
N ALA A 225 1.49 -10.04 -10.79
CA ALA A 225 1.58 -8.60 -11.03
C ALA A 225 0.90 -8.22 -12.35
N VAL A 226 1.02 -9.05 -13.38
CA VAL A 226 0.28 -8.87 -14.64
C VAL A 226 -1.23 -8.97 -14.40
N ALA A 227 -1.69 -9.96 -13.62
CA ALA A 227 -3.10 -10.10 -13.28
C ALA A 227 -3.63 -8.87 -12.51
N ALA A 228 -2.87 -8.37 -11.54
CA ALA A 228 -3.21 -7.15 -10.80
C ALA A 228 -3.27 -5.92 -11.73
N LEU A 229 -2.33 -5.79 -12.66
CA LEU A 229 -2.34 -4.72 -13.68
C LEU A 229 -3.62 -4.76 -14.52
N ARG A 230 -4.01 -5.94 -15.02
CA ARG A 230 -5.27 -6.09 -15.81
C ARG A 230 -6.51 -5.76 -14.99
N LEU A 231 -6.50 -6.09 -13.70
CA LEU A 231 -7.56 -5.70 -12.78
C LEU A 231 -7.62 -4.16 -12.62
N ALA A 232 -6.46 -3.52 -12.49
CA ALA A 232 -6.37 -2.06 -12.41
C ALA A 232 -6.90 -1.40 -13.68
N GLU A 233 -6.54 -1.89 -14.86
CA GLU A 233 -7.06 -1.40 -16.15
C GLU A 233 -8.59 -1.47 -16.20
N ALA A 234 -9.20 -2.54 -15.69
CA ALA A 234 -10.64 -2.72 -15.69
C ALA A 234 -11.39 -1.74 -14.77
N TYR A 235 -10.77 -1.32 -13.66
CA TYR A 235 -11.44 -0.53 -12.62
C TYR A 235 -10.94 0.91 -12.43
N ARG A 236 -9.79 1.31 -12.99
CA ARG A 236 -9.15 2.62 -12.73
C ARG A 236 -10.04 3.83 -12.94
N HIS A 237 -10.99 3.78 -13.91
CA HIS A 237 -11.94 4.86 -14.18
C HIS A 237 -13.21 4.78 -13.33
N LYS A 238 -13.35 3.74 -12.51
CA LYS A 238 -14.49 3.49 -11.64
C LYS A 238 -14.04 2.81 -10.35
N PRO A 239 -13.10 3.42 -9.58
CA PRO A 239 -12.50 2.78 -8.40
C PRO A 239 -13.54 2.43 -7.34
N LEU A 240 -14.55 3.25 -7.15
CA LEU A 240 -15.65 2.95 -6.23
C LEU A 240 -16.37 1.64 -6.60
N ARG A 241 -16.49 1.34 -7.90
CA ARG A 241 -17.10 0.09 -8.36
C ARG A 241 -16.26 -1.12 -7.93
N ALA A 242 -14.93 -1.04 -8.00
CA ALA A 242 -14.04 -2.10 -7.51
C ALA A 242 -14.30 -2.41 -6.03
N LEU A 243 -14.47 -1.36 -5.21
CA LEU A 243 -14.75 -1.52 -3.78
C LEU A 243 -16.12 -2.13 -3.52
N TYR A 244 -17.15 -1.80 -4.30
CA TYR A 244 -18.47 -2.42 -4.19
C TYR A 244 -18.55 -3.84 -4.77
N ASP A 245 -17.71 -4.19 -5.74
CA ASP A 245 -17.62 -5.56 -6.26
C ASP A 245 -16.86 -6.49 -5.30
N ALA A 246 -16.01 -5.93 -4.43
CA ALA A 246 -15.29 -6.67 -3.41
C ALA A 246 -16.24 -7.18 -2.30
N LEU A 247 -16.08 -8.44 -1.89
CA LEU A 247 -16.92 -9.04 -0.82
C LEU A 247 -16.84 -8.26 0.49
N HIS A 248 -15.66 -7.72 0.82
CA HIS A 248 -15.50 -6.93 2.04
C HIS A 248 -16.18 -5.57 1.92
N GLY A 249 -16.11 -4.93 0.76
CA GLY A 249 -16.84 -3.69 0.48
C GLY A 249 -18.34 -3.86 0.57
N GLN A 250 -18.89 -4.95 0.00
CA GLN A 250 -20.32 -5.29 0.14
C GLN A 250 -20.72 -5.43 1.61
N LYS A 251 -19.89 -6.12 2.41
CA LYS A 251 -20.14 -6.27 3.85
C LYS A 251 -20.16 -4.91 4.55
N LEU A 252 -19.18 -4.04 4.30
CA LEU A 252 -19.14 -2.70 4.89
C LEU A 252 -20.37 -1.88 4.49
N ALA A 253 -20.79 -1.93 3.22
CA ALA A 253 -22.00 -1.25 2.74
C ALA A 253 -23.26 -1.74 3.47
N GLN A 254 -23.42 -3.06 3.67
CA GLN A 254 -24.53 -3.65 4.44
C GLN A 254 -24.51 -3.22 5.92
N MET A 255 -23.35 -2.89 6.47
CA MET A 255 -23.21 -2.35 7.83
C MET A 255 -23.42 -0.83 7.91
N GLY A 256 -23.81 -0.16 6.81
CA GLY A 256 -24.01 1.30 6.78
C GLY A 256 -22.72 2.11 6.62
N LEU A 257 -21.60 1.48 6.28
CA LEU A 257 -20.28 2.12 6.15
C LEU A 257 -19.94 2.48 4.69
N SER A 258 -20.94 2.71 3.84
CA SER A 258 -20.75 3.09 2.42
C SER A 258 -19.95 4.38 2.26
N ILE A 259 -20.01 5.29 3.23
CA ILE A 259 -19.23 6.53 3.20
C ILE A 259 -17.72 6.27 3.24
N ASP A 260 -17.29 5.22 3.94
CA ASP A 260 -15.88 4.79 3.97
C ASP A 260 -15.44 4.28 2.59
N LEU A 261 -16.32 3.56 1.87
CA LEU A 261 -16.01 3.11 0.51
C LEU A 261 -15.81 4.30 -0.42
N ASN A 262 -16.69 5.30 -0.34
CA ASN A 262 -16.58 6.54 -1.14
C ASN A 262 -15.25 7.26 -0.86
N PHE A 263 -14.84 7.32 0.40
CA PHE A 263 -13.60 7.95 0.79
C PHE A 263 -12.39 7.14 0.32
N CYS A 264 -12.34 5.85 0.62
CA CYS A 264 -11.24 4.96 0.25
C CYS A 264 -11.07 4.78 -1.26
N ALA A 265 -12.11 5.07 -2.06
CA ALA A 265 -12.05 4.98 -3.52
C ALA A 265 -11.40 6.19 -4.20
N GLN A 266 -11.07 7.25 -3.47
CA GLN A 266 -10.36 8.40 -4.04
C GLN A 266 -8.94 7.99 -4.43
N LEU A 267 -8.49 8.49 -5.59
CA LEU A 267 -7.16 8.17 -6.12
C LEU A 267 -6.20 9.32 -5.83
N ASN A 268 -5.03 9.00 -5.23
CA ASN A 268 -3.95 9.95 -4.96
C ASN A 268 -4.41 11.23 -4.25
N LEU A 269 -5.26 11.08 -3.23
CA LEU A 269 -5.67 12.20 -2.38
C LEU A 269 -4.50 12.76 -1.57
N TYR A 270 -3.52 11.92 -1.26
CA TYR A 270 -2.39 12.25 -0.42
C TYR A 270 -1.06 11.95 -1.10
N ASP A 271 -0.10 12.85 -0.91
CA ASP A 271 1.28 12.67 -1.33
C ASP A 271 2.15 12.26 -0.12
N VAL A 272 1.76 11.16 0.54
CA VAL A 272 2.46 10.62 1.70
C VAL A 272 2.89 9.18 1.45
N VAL A 273 4.06 8.83 1.95
CA VAL A 273 4.58 7.46 1.91
C VAL A 273 4.78 6.97 3.35
N PRO A 274 3.76 6.32 3.93
CA PRO A 274 3.88 5.74 5.26
C PRO A 274 4.85 4.56 5.25
N VAL A 275 5.76 4.53 6.23
CA VAL A 275 6.81 3.51 6.34
C VAL A 275 6.80 2.89 7.73
N TYR A 276 6.58 1.58 7.77
CA TYR A 276 6.76 0.79 8.98
C TYR A 276 8.24 0.46 9.17
N ARG A 277 8.77 0.83 10.31
CA ARG A 277 10.14 0.52 10.77
C ARG A 277 10.14 0.45 12.30
N GLU A 278 10.84 -0.52 12.87
CA GLU A 278 11.06 -0.63 14.32
C GLU A 278 9.76 -0.54 15.16
N GLY A 279 8.71 -1.19 14.69
CA GLY A 279 7.44 -1.28 15.42
C GLY A 279 6.46 -0.13 15.19
N LYS A 280 6.81 0.90 14.41
CA LYS A 280 5.98 2.08 14.15
C LYS A 280 5.95 2.49 12.69
N ILE A 281 4.92 3.23 12.32
CA ILE A 281 4.73 3.77 10.98
C ILE A 281 4.83 5.30 11.06
N THR A 282 5.71 5.87 10.24
CA THR A 282 5.88 7.33 10.10
C THR A 282 5.86 7.71 8.62
N CYS A 283 5.73 8.99 8.30
CA CYS A 283 5.98 9.47 6.94
C CYS A 283 7.49 9.52 6.64
N LEU A 284 7.84 9.22 5.36
CA LEU A 284 9.17 9.50 4.81
C LEU A 284 9.31 10.98 4.51
#